data_22b7c0efb89706c5843d85be0b5008a2
#
_entry.id   22b7c0efb89706c5843d85be0b5008a2
#
_cell.length_a   1.000
_cell.length_b   1.000
_cell.length_c   1.000
_cell.angle_alpha   90.00
_cell.angle_beta   90.00
_cell.angle_gamma   90.00
#
_symmetry.space_group_name_H-M   'P 1'
#
loop_
_entity.id
_entity.type
_entity.pdbx_description
1 polymer ?
#
loop_
_entity_poly.entity_id
_entity_poly.type
_entity_poly.pdbx_seq_one_letter_code
_entity_poly.pdbx_strand_id
1 'polypeptide(L)'
;MVDSAIQRLLEKAIDSPIKLQLCLLFDENQRMAGSAMELANRIYRDIWSTREALRELAEDGVLCVSDSAGEAIYTYRPRTEYIDAIFRLTQSYNEPIERDAIQRALREVASYASYRRAAPGGAMFEMQGI
;
A
#
# COMPACT_ATOMS: atom_id res chain seq x y z
N MET A 1 12.73 -8.12 14.98
CA MET A 1 12.30 -6.72 15.06
C MET A 1 12.32 -6.08 13.69
N VAL A 2 11.34 -5.26 13.39
CA VAL A 2 11.21 -4.64 12.08
C VAL A 2 12.11 -3.40 12.00
N ASP A 3 12.81 -3.27 10.86
CA ASP A 3 13.63 -2.11 10.54
C ASP A 3 12.79 -0.83 10.63
N SER A 4 13.37 0.26 11.13
CA SER A 4 12.61 1.50 11.32
C SER A 4 12.12 2.10 10.00
N ALA A 5 12.86 1.92 8.91
CA ALA A 5 12.41 2.38 7.60
C ALA A 5 11.19 1.58 7.13
N ILE A 6 11.20 0.28 7.37
CA ILE A 6 10.06 -0.58 7.05
C ILE A 6 8.86 -0.21 7.92
N GLN A 7 9.09 0.02 9.22
CA GLN A 7 7.99 0.41 10.12
C GLN A 7 7.31 1.69 9.63
N ARG A 8 8.09 2.70 9.26
CA ARG A 8 7.52 3.95 8.74
C ARG A 8 6.76 3.74 7.44
N LEU A 9 7.26 2.87 6.57
CA LEU A 9 6.58 2.55 5.32
C LEU A 9 5.21 1.91 5.59
N LEU A 10 5.16 0.99 6.54
CA LEU A 10 3.90 0.34 6.93
C LEU A 10 2.92 1.37 7.48
N GLU A 11 3.41 2.32 8.28
CA GLU A 11 2.54 3.31 8.88
C GLU A 11 2.03 4.35 7.88
N LYS A 12 2.85 4.70 6.89
CA LYS A 12 2.53 5.79 5.97
C LYS A 12 1.85 5.35 4.68
N ALA A 13 2.16 4.17 4.19
CA ALA A 13 1.71 3.78 2.86
C ALA A 13 1.21 2.35 2.76
N ILE A 14 1.93 1.39 3.34
CA ILE A 14 1.60 -0.03 3.20
C ILE A 14 0.94 -0.50 4.50
N ASP A 15 -0.27 -0.02 4.75
CA ASP A 15 -0.91 -0.18 6.06
C ASP A 15 -2.02 -1.23 6.08
N SER A 16 -2.02 -2.14 5.09
CA SER A 16 -2.97 -3.26 5.09
C SER A 16 -2.38 -4.45 4.35
N PRO A 17 -2.86 -5.67 4.63
CA PRO A 17 -2.38 -6.85 3.91
C PRO A 17 -2.56 -6.77 2.40
N ILE A 18 -3.66 -6.18 1.93
CA ILE A 18 -3.90 -6.04 0.49
C ILE A 18 -2.86 -5.12 -0.12
N LYS A 19 -2.54 -4.02 0.54
CA LYS A 19 -1.52 -3.08 0.05
C LYS A 19 -0.15 -3.75 0.01
N LEU A 20 0.18 -4.58 1.00
CA LEU A 20 1.42 -5.32 0.98
C LEU A 20 1.47 -6.28 -0.21
N GLN A 21 0.39 -7.04 -0.43
CA GLN A 21 0.33 -7.94 -1.58
C GLN A 21 0.53 -7.19 -2.90
N LEU A 22 -0.14 -6.04 -3.04
CA LEU A 22 -0.01 -5.24 -4.26
C LEU A 22 1.40 -4.68 -4.42
N CYS A 23 1.99 -4.19 -3.33
CA CYS A 23 3.35 -3.66 -3.37
C CYS A 23 4.35 -4.73 -3.82
N LEU A 24 4.25 -5.93 -3.25
CA LEU A 24 5.14 -7.02 -3.62
C LEU A 24 4.93 -7.44 -5.07
N LEU A 25 3.68 -7.49 -5.53
CA LEU A 25 3.38 -7.84 -6.91
C LEU A 25 3.97 -6.82 -7.89
N PHE A 26 3.78 -5.53 -7.61
CA PHE A 26 4.33 -4.49 -8.48
C PHE A 26 5.85 -4.47 -8.43
N ASP A 27 6.45 -4.69 -7.26
CA ASP A 27 7.90 -4.69 -7.17
C ASP A 27 8.52 -5.82 -7.98
N GLU A 28 7.87 -6.98 -8.01
CA GLU A 28 8.33 -8.11 -8.83
C GLU A 28 8.10 -7.86 -10.33
N ASN A 29 7.14 -7.02 -10.67
CA ASN A 29 6.73 -6.77 -12.05
C ASN A 29 6.67 -5.25 -12.29
N GLN A 30 7.81 -4.60 -12.21
CA GLN A 30 7.86 -3.14 -12.18
C GLN A 30 7.33 -2.44 -13.42
N ARG A 31 7.24 -3.15 -14.53
CA ARG A 31 6.69 -2.61 -15.77
C ARG A 31 5.22 -2.93 -15.97
N MET A 32 4.64 -3.64 -15.01
CA MET A 32 3.24 -4.04 -15.10
C MET A 32 2.32 -2.83 -14.96
N ALA A 33 1.24 -2.85 -15.74
CA ALA A 33 0.15 -1.89 -15.60
C ALA A 33 -1.13 -2.69 -15.56
N GLY A 34 -2.11 -2.25 -14.79
CA GLY A 34 -3.36 -2.99 -14.70
C GLY A 34 -4.49 -2.20 -14.10
N SER A 35 -5.70 -2.64 -14.41
CA SER A 35 -6.92 -2.11 -13.83
C SER A 35 -7.15 -2.77 -12.47
N ALA A 36 -8.09 -2.21 -11.69
CA ALA A 36 -8.43 -2.78 -10.39
C ALA A 36 -8.90 -4.23 -10.53
N MET A 37 -9.69 -4.53 -11.55
CA MET A 37 -10.19 -5.90 -11.74
C MET A 37 -9.06 -6.87 -12.06
N GLU A 38 -8.15 -6.48 -12.95
CA GLU A 38 -7.00 -7.32 -13.30
C GLU A 38 -6.13 -7.60 -12.08
N LEU A 39 -5.87 -6.56 -11.29
CA LEU A 39 -5.02 -6.69 -10.12
C LEU A 39 -5.70 -7.48 -9.00
N ALA A 40 -7.01 -7.29 -8.81
CA ALA A 40 -7.77 -8.08 -7.84
C ALA A 40 -7.68 -9.56 -8.17
N ASN A 41 -7.80 -9.91 -9.46
CA ASN A 41 -7.68 -11.29 -9.89
C ASN A 41 -6.29 -11.85 -9.64
N ARG A 42 -5.26 -11.02 -9.81
CA ARG A 42 -3.87 -11.44 -9.60
C ARG A 42 -3.57 -11.76 -8.15
N ILE A 43 -4.18 -11.05 -7.21
CA ILE A 43 -3.93 -11.27 -5.78
C ILE A 43 -5.03 -12.07 -5.10
N TYR A 44 -6.02 -12.53 -5.86
CA TYR A 44 -7.14 -13.36 -5.36
C TYR A 44 -7.93 -12.66 -4.25
N ARG A 45 -8.25 -11.39 -4.50
CA ARG A 45 -9.03 -10.58 -3.56
C ARG A 45 -10.25 -9.99 -4.25
N ASP A 46 -11.21 -9.52 -3.45
CA ASP A 46 -12.40 -8.88 -4.00
C ASP A 46 -12.05 -7.54 -4.65
N ILE A 47 -12.86 -7.16 -5.64
CA ILE A 47 -12.63 -5.94 -6.39
C ILE A 47 -12.75 -4.68 -5.53
N TRP A 48 -13.67 -4.68 -4.58
CA TRP A 48 -13.95 -3.49 -3.77
C TRP A 48 -12.76 -3.13 -2.88
N SER A 49 -12.25 -4.11 -2.13
CA SER A 49 -11.10 -3.89 -1.25
C SER A 49 -9.84 -3.57 -2.06
N THR A 50 -9.68 -4.23 -3.20
CA THR A 50 -8.51 -3.99 -4.06
C THR A 50 -8.55 -2.58 -4.65
N ARG A 51 -9.72 -2.14 -5.11
CA ARG A 51 -9.87 -0.80 -5.67
C ARG A 51 -9.52 0.27 -4.64
N GLU A 52 -10.00 0.09 -3.41
CA GLU A 52 -9.72 1.02 -2.33
C GLU A 52 -8.23 1.06 -2.01
N ALA A 53 -7.59 -0.12 -1.93
CA ALA A 53 -6.16 -0.19 -1.65
C ALA A 53 -5.35 0.48 -2.76
N LEU A 54 -5.71 0.26 -4.02
CA LEU A 54 -5.02 0.87 -5.16
C LEU A 54 -5.14 2.38 -5.12
N ARG A 55 -6.35 2.88 -4.82
CA ARG A 55 -6.58 4.32 -4.72
C ARG A 55 -5.69 4.94 -3.65
N GLU A 56 -5.61 4.30 -2.49
CA GLU A 56 -4.80 4.81 -1.39
C GLU A 56 -3.32 4.72 -1.69
N LEU A 57 -2.86 3.64 -2.34
CA LEU A 57 -1.45 3.52 -2.73
C LEU A 57 -1.06 4.61 -3.72
N ALA A 58 -1.98 4.99 -4.62
CA ALA A 58 -1.72 6.09 -5.54
C ALA A 58 -1.68 7.43 -4.80
N GLU A 59 -2.60 7.64 -3.86
CA GLU A 59 -2.61 8.86 -3.04
C GLU A 59 -1.34 9.00 -2.23
N ASP A 60 -0.84 7.90 -1.71
CA ASP A 60 0.34 7.92 -0.84
C ASP A 60 1.66 7.89 -1.59
N GLY A 61 1.60 7.81 -2.91
CA GLY A 61 2.80 7.95 -3.74
C GLY A 61 3.57 6.68 -4.03
N VAL A 62 2.90 5.52 -3.95
CA VAL A 62 3.53 4.24 -4.33
C VAL A 62 3.18 3.90 -5.77
N LEU A 63 1.95 4.21 -6.20
CA LEU A 63 1.49 3.94 -7.54
C LEU A 63 1.13 5.25 -8.24
N CYS A 64 1.05 5.17 -9.56
CA CYS A 64 0.54 6.25 -10.39
C CYS A 64 -0.71 5.74 -11.09
N VAL A 65 -1.73 6.58 -11.20
CA VAL A 65 -2.96 6.20 -11.87
C VAL A 65 -3.13 7.03 -13.13
N SER A 66 -3.54 6.39 -14.23
CA SER A 66 -3.89 7.08 -15.47
C SER A 66 -5.24 6.56 -15.93
N ASP A 67 -5.91 7.36 -16.78
CA ASP A 67 -7.19 6.98 -17.32
C ASP A 67 -7.01 6.46 -18.73
N SER A 68 -7.47 5.25 -18.99
CA SER A 68 -7.40 4.65 -20.32
C SER A 68 -8.79 4.17 -20.69
N ALA A 69 -9.40 4.84 -21.69
CA ALA A 69 -10.74 4.49 -22.16
C ALA A 69 -11.77 4.47 -21.04
N GLY A 70 -11.68 5.41 -20.12
CA GLY A 70 -12.62 5.51 -19.02
C GLY A 70 -12.34 4.59 -17.84
N GLU A 71 -11.21 3.87 -17.89
CA GLU A 71 -10.85 2.94 -16.83
C GLU A 71 -9.52 3.36 -16.19
N ALA A 72 -9.46 3.34 -14.85
CA ALA A 72 -8.23 3.67 -14.13
C ALA A 72 -7.20 2.55 -14.28
N ILE A 73 -6.00 2.91 -14.70
CA ILE A 73 -4.89 1.97 -14.87
C ILE A 73 -3.78 2.37 -13.92
N TYR A 74 -3.30 1.41 -13.16
CA TYR A 74 -2.29 1.64 -12.13
C TYR A 74 -0.92 1.14 -12.58
N THR A 75 0.11 1.96 -12.33
CA THR A 75 1.49 1.62 -12.64
C THR A 75 2.35 1.86 -11.42
N TYR A 76 3.51 1.19 -11.38
CA TYR A 76 4.41 1.25 -10.23
C TYR A 76 5.31 2.49 -10.36
N ARG A 77 5.12 3.44 -9.47
CA ARG A 77 5.89 4.69 -9.45
C ARG A 77 6.12 5.15 -8.02
N PRO A 78 6.86 4.39 -7.20
CA PRO A 78 7.06 4.81 -5.82
C PRO A 78 7.88 6.11 -5.76
N ARG A 79 7.49 6.98 -4.84
CA ARG A 79 8.26 8.19 -4.57
C ARG A 79 9.68 7.81 -4.19
N THR A 80 10.63 8.67 -4.53
CA THR A 80 12.04 8.44 -4.24
C THR A 80 12.27 8.11 -2.78
N GLU A 81 11.56 8.78 -1.87
CA GLU A 81 11.69 8.56 -0.43
C GLU A 81 11.27 7.17 0.03
N TYR A 82 10.49 6.44 -0.77
CA TYR A 82 10.04 5.09 -0.43
C TYR A 82 10.89 3.98 -1.03
N ILE A 83 11.73 4.30 -2.01
CA ILE A 83 12.44 3.27 -2.78
C ILE A 83 13.32 2.41 -1.88
N ASP A 84 14.11 3.03 -1.01
CA ASP A 84 14.98 2.28 -0.11
C ASP A 84 14.18 1.43 0.87
N ALA A 85 13.12 2.00 1.44
CA ALA A 85 12.29 1.28 2.40
C ALA A 85 11.60 0.08 1.74
N ILE A 86 11.12 0.24 0.51
CA ILE A 86 10.50 -0.87 -0.22
C ILE A 86 11.52 -1.95 -0.52
N PHE A 87 12.73 -1.56 -0.91
CA PHE A 87 13.81 -2.53 -1.15
C PHE A 87 14.09 -3.34 0.11
N ARG A 88 14.21 -2.67 1.26
CA ARG A 88 14.43 -3.36 2.54
C ARG A 88 13.27 -4.28 2.87
N LEU A 89 12.05 -3.83 2.63
CA LEU A 89 10.86 -4.63 2.87
C LEU A 89 10.89 -5.93 2.06
N THR A 90 11.18 -5.83 0.76
CA THR A 90 11.19 -7.02 -0.10
C THR A 90 12.31 -7.97 0.27
N GLN A 91 13.47 -7.45 0.67
CA GLN A 91 14.57 -8.30 1.12
C GLN A 91 14.21 -9.04 2.41
N SER A 92 13.69 -8.30 3.39
CA SER A 92 13.32 -8.89 4.68
C SER A 92 12.17 -9.87 4.54
N TYR A 93 11.26 -9.62 3.61
CA TYR A 93 10.09 -10.48 3.44
C TYR A 93 10.46 -11.87 2.93
N ASN A 94 11.65 -12.03 2.37
CA ASN A 94 12.15 -13.34 1.92
C ASN A 94 12.71 -14.18 3.07
N GLU A 95 12.92 -13.59 4.24
CA GLU A 95 13.42 -14.30 5.41
C GLU A 95 12.26 -14.67 6.33
N PRO A 96 12.03 -15.96 6.64
CA PRO A 96 10.84 -16.39 7.38
C PRO A 96 10.61 -15.66 8.71
N ILE A 97 11.67 -15.46 9.49
CA ILE A 97 11.54 -14.80 10.79
C ILE A 97 11.20 -13.32 10.60
N GLU A 98 11.86 -12.67 9.66
CA GLU A 98 11.61 -11.25 9.38
C GLU A 98 10.23 -11.05 8.77
N ARG A 99 9.82 -11.96 7.88
CA ARG A 99 8.48 -11.93 7.31
C ARG A 99 7.41 -11.98 8.39
N ASP A 100 7.60 -12.87 9.37
CA ASP A 100 6.65 -13.00 10.47
C ASP A 100 6.59 -11.71 11.29
N ALA A 101 7.75 -11.09 11.54
CA ALA A 101 7.80 -9.82 12.27
C ALA A 101 7.09 -8.71 11.48
N ILE A 102 7.29 -8.67 10.16
CA ILE A 102 6.62 -7.68 9.30
C ILE A 102 5.10 -7.90 9.33
N GLN A 103 4.65 -9.14 9.26
CA GLN A 103 3.22 -9.43 9.29
C GLN A 103 2.59 -9.04 10.62
N ARG A 104 3.30 -9.24 11.73
CA ARG A 104 2.80 -8.81 13.03
C ARG A 104 2.72 -7.30 13.12
N ALA A 105 3.77 -6.60 12.67
CA ALA A 105 3.77 -5.15 12.66
C ALA A 105 2.65 -4.60 11.77
N LEU A 106 2.43 -5.25 10.63
CA LEU A 106 1.37 -4.84 9.71
C LEU A 106 -0.01 -5.01 10.33
N ARG A 107 -0.26 -6.11 11.02
CA ARG A 107 -1.54 -6.32 11.70
C ARG A 107 -1.80 -5.23 12.73
N GLU A 108 -0.76 -4.84 13.45
CA GLU A 108 -0.88 -3.79 14.45
C GLU A 108 -1.21 -2.45 13.79
N VAL A 109 -0.49 -2.11 12.72
CA VAL A 109 -0.74 -0.87 11.98
C VAL A 109 -2.15 -0.90 11.37
N ALA A 110 -2.55 -2.02 10.78
CA ALA A 110 -3.85 -2.14 10.13
C ALA A 110 -5.00 -1.95 11.11
N SER A 111 -4.80 -2.30 12.37
CA SER A 111 -5.86 -2.19 13.37
C SER A 111 -6.30 -0.75 13.60
N TYR A 112 -5.46 0.24 13.28
CA TYR A 112 -5.84 1.64 13.44
C TYR A 112 -5.63 2.47 12.16
N ALA A 113 -5.42 1.81 11.02
CA ALA A 113 -5.15 2.52 9.76
C ALA A 113 -6.29 3.43 9.34
N SER A 114 -7.53 2.94 9.40
CA SER A 114 -8.68 3.74 9.00
C SER A 114 -8.89 4.92 9.95
N TYR A 115 -8.61 4.73 11.24
CA TYR A 115 -8.70 5.80 12.20
C TYR A 115 -7.67 6.89 11.90
N ARG A 116 -6.45 6.49 11.57
CA ARG A 116 -5.39 7.42 11.24
C ARG A 116 -5.75 8.26 9.98
N ARG A 117 -6.35 7.64 8.99
CA ARG A 117 -6.76 8.35 7.77
C ARG A 117 -7.91 9.31 8.02
N ALA A 118 -8.81 8.95 8.91
CA ALA A 118 -9.95 9.82 9.25
C ALA A 118 -9.53 11.02 10.07
N ALA A 119 -8.52 10.85 10.90
CA ALA A 119 -8.13 11.87 11.87
C ALA A 119 -7.49 13.13 11.30
N PRO A 120 -6.96 13.33 10.25
CA PRO A 120 -6.33 14.59 9.86
C PRO A 120 -7.15 15.49 9.05
N GLY A 121 -7.31 15.17 9.55
CA GLY A 121 -7.39 15.66 9.47
C GLY A 121 -7.88 16.16 9.40
N GLY A 122 -8.40 15.90 9.79
CA GLY A 122 -8.75 16.04 9.83
C GLY A 122 -9.59 16.49 9.84
N ALA A 123 -9.93 16.37 10.13
CA ALA A 123 -10.42 16.51 10.28
C ALA A 123 -11.18 17.04 10.24
N MET A 124 -11.32 16.84 10.25
CA MET A 124 -11.76 16.93 10.25
C MET A 124 -12.49 17.64 10.32
N PHE A 125 -12.67 17.48 10.45
CA PHE A 125 -12.97 17.73 10.56
C PHE A 125 -13.54 18.63 10.52
N GLU A 126 -13.54 18.59 10.74
CA GLU A 126 -13.59 19.05 10.72
C GLU A 126 -14.10 19.58 10.50
N MET A 127 -14.45 19.46 10.62
CA MET A 127 -14.55 19.60 10.37
C MET A 127 -15.01 20.25 10.16
N GLN A 128 -15.16 20.12 10.31
CA GLN A 128 -15.17 20.41 10.07
C GLN A 128 -15.44 21.05 9.97
N GLY A 129 -15.68 21.20 10.25
CA GLY A 129 -15.57 21.45 10.05
C GLY A 129 -15.89 21.88 10.06
N ILE A 130 -16.18 21.81 10.12
CA ILE A 130 -16.19 21.81 10.01
C ILE A 130 -16.20 22.03 9.96
#